data_af83b4ab633ef04339b0e9a0c4d60491
#
_entry.id   af83b4ab633ef04339b0e9a0c4d60491
#
_cell.length_a   1.000
_cell.length_b   1.000
_cell.length_c   1.000
_cell.angle_alpha   90.00
_cell.angle_beta   90.00
_cell.angle_gamma   90.00
#
_symmetry.space_group_name_H-M   'P 1'
#
loop_
_entity.id
_entity.type
_entity.pdbx_description
1 polymer ?
#
loop_
_entity_poly.entity_id
_entity_poly.type
_entity_poly.pdbx_seq_one_letter_code
_entity_poly.pdbx_strand_id
1 'polypeptide(L)'
;MTQKKFIAEYTQFIQLAIALADKSQQQGLLSLETEIEDIADEFFKQGLRFVVGGFDSRIINEILTNRITHEKDKYSRLLKTVQKRAVLGIQAGEPFRVFYHVLKSIPP
;
A
#
# COMPACT_ATOMS: atom_id res chain seq x y z
N MET A 1 4.12 -17.75 -5.31
CA MET A 1 3.37 -16.97 -6.32
C MET A 1 4.13 -17.00 -7.64
N THR A 2 3.42 -17.22 -8.73
CA THR A 2 4.03 -17.18 -10.07
C THR A 2 4.20 -15.72 -10.52
N GLN A 3 5.07 -15.51 -11.50
CA GLN A 3 5.23 -14.19 -12.10
C GLN A 3 3.91 -13.69 -12.69
N LYS A 4 3.18 -14.55 -13.38
CA LYS A 4 1.90 -14.19 -14.00
C LYS A 4 0.89 -13.73 -12.95
N LYS A 5 0.79 -14.45 -11.83
CA LYS A 5 -0.11 -14.08 -10.74
C LYS A 5 0.32 -12.76 -10.12
N PHE A 6 1.63 -12.56 -9.94
CA PHE A 6 2.16 -11.30 -9.42
C PHE A 6 1.74 -10.12 -10.30
N ILE A 7 1.90 -10.24 -11.62
CA ILE A 7 1.55 -9.15 -12.53
C ILE A 7 0.07 -8.80 -12.41
N ALA A 8 -0.81 -9.82 -12.33
CA ALA A 8 -2.24 -9.60 -12.20
C ALA A 8 -2.58 -8.90 -10.87
N GLU A 9 -2.04 -9.38 -9.76
CA GLU A 9 -2.30 -8.80 -8.45
C GLU A 9 -1.71 -7.40 -8.33
N TYR A 10 -0.52 -7.18 -8.88
CA TYR A 10 0.12 -5.87 -8.88
C TYR A 10 -0.70 -4.86 -9.67
N THR A 11 -1.20 -5.24 -10.84
CA THR A 11 -2.02 -4.35 -11.68
C THR A 11 -3.30 -3.94 -10.96
N GLN A 12 -3.99 -4.91 -10.34
CA GLN A 12 -5.17 -4.63 -9.55
C GLN A 12 -4.86 -3.75 -8.35
N PHE A 13 -3.73 -4.01 -7.70
CA PHE A 13 -3.33 -3.23 -6.53
C PHE A 13 -3.07 -1.77 -6.89
N ILE A 14 -2.38 -1.50 -8.00
CA ILE A 14 -2.11 -0.13 -8.42
C ILE A 14 -3.42 0.65 -8.60
N GLN A 15 -4.43 0.04 -9.22
CA GLN A 15 -5.72 0.68 -9.40
C GLN A 15 -6.39 1.00 -8.06
N LEU A 16 -6.36 0.06 -7.13
CA LEU A 16 -6.92 0.27 -5.80
C LEU A 16 -6.18 1.38 -5.05
N ALA A 17 -4.86 1.35 -5.08
CA ALA A 17 -4.02 2.33 -4.38
C ALA A 17 -4.29 3.75 -4.90
N ILE A 18 -4.41 3.92 -6.21
CA ILE A 18 -4.71 5.21 -6.81
C ILE A 18 -6.09 5.71 -6.36
N ALA A 19 -7.10 4.84 -6.38
CA ALA A 19 -8.44 5.22 -5.95
C ALA A 19 -8.47 5.66 -4.49
N LEU A 20 -7.75 4.93 -3.61
CA LEU A 20 -7.70 5.27 -2.19
C LEU A 20 -6.91 6.56 -1.94
N ALA A 21 -5.80 6.74 -2.65
CA ALA A 21 -5.02 7.98 -2.56
C ALA A 21 -5.87 9.19 -2.96
N ASP A 22 -6.63 9.06 -4.05
CA ASP A 22 -7.51 10.13 -4.52
C ASP A 22 -8.59 10.45 -3.50
N LYS A 23 -9.25 9.41 -2.96
CA LYS A 23 -10.28 9.60 -1.93
C LYS A 23 -9.72 10.30 -0.69
N SER A 24 -8.56 9.88 -0.22
CA SER A 24 -7.96 10.48 0.97
C SER A 24 -7.57 11.94 0.75
N GLN A 25 -7.12 12.30 -0.44
CA GLN A 25 -6.78 13.68 -0.74
C GLN A 25 -8.02 14.58 -0.80
N GLN A 26 -9.12 14.05 -1.31
CA GLN A 26 -10.36 14.83 -1.42
C GLN A 26 -11.15 14.88 -0.11
N GLN A 27 -11.13 13.82 0.67
CA GLN A 27 -12.02 13.65 1.83
C GLN A 27 -11.29 13.46 3.16
N GLY A 28 -9.94 13.42 3.14
CA GLY A 28 -9.14 13.20 4.34
C GLY A 28 -8.87 11.73 4.60
N LEU A 29 -7.84 11.46 5.41
CA LEU A 29 -7.41 10.08 5.69
C LEU A 29 -8.48 9.25 6.39
N LEU A 30 -9.26 9.85 7.29
CA LEU A 30 -10.30 9.12 8.00
C LEU A 30 -11.41 8.60 7.09
N SER A 31 -11.56 9.18 5.89
CA SER A 31 -12.54 8.69 4.92
C SER A 31 -12.23 7.27 4.46
N LEU A 32 -11.00 6.80 4.66
CA LEU A 32 -10.61 5.45 4.28
C LEU A 32 -11.19 4.37 5.19
N GLU A 33 -11.68 4.72 6.38
CA GLU A 33 -12.25 3.74 7.30
C GLU A 33 -13.36 2.91 6.66
N THR A 34 -14.18 3.52 5.80
CA THR A 34 -15.27 2.80 5.13
C THR A 34 -14.77 1.85 4.05
N GLU A 35 -13.57 2.08 3.53
CA GLU A 35 -12.99 1.25 2.47
C GLU A 35 -12.17 0.07 3.04
N ILE A 36 -11.59 0.25 4.22
CA ILE A 36 -10.64 -0.71 4.80
C ILE A 36 -11.25 -2.09 4.96
N GLU A 37 -12.51 -2.17 5.41
CA GLU A 37 -13.15 -3.46 5.67
C GLU A 37 -13.32 -4.30 4.40
N ASP A 38 -13.41 -3.66 3.23
CA ASP A 38 -13.58 -4.35 1.96
C ASP A 38 -12.27 -4.77 1.31
N ILE A 39 -11.12 -4.42 1.90
CA ILE A 39 -9.81 -4.78 1.38
C ILE A 39 -9.50 -6.23 1.74
N ALA A 40 -9.28 -7.07 0.72
CA ALA A 40 -9.02 -8.49 0.95
C ALA A 40 -7.59 -8.76 1.44
N ASP A 41 -6.61 -8.00 0.98
CA ASP A 41 -5.21 -8.23 1.34
C ASP A 41 -4.94 -7.75 2.76
N GLU A 42 -4.58 -8.68 3.65
CA GLU A 42 -4.39 -8.37 5.07
C GLU A 42 -3.21 -7.45 5.35
N PHE A 43 -2.12 -7.59 4.59
CA PHE A 43 -0.95 -6.76 4.79
C PHE A 43 -1.26 -5.29 4.50
N PHE A 44 -1.87 -5.03 3.35
CA PHE A 44 -2.24 -3.67 2.95
C PHE A 44 -3.32 -3.10 3.86
N LYS A 45 -4.34 -3.91 4.17
CA LYS A 45 -5.42 -3.55 5.07
C LYS A 45 -4.88 -3.07 6.41
N GLN A 46 -3.95 -3.82 6.99
CA GLN A 46 -3.37 -3.46 8.28
C GLN A 46 -2.54 -2.18 8.19
N GLY A 47 -1.79 -2.00 7.09
CA GLY A 47 -1.05 -0.75 6.87
C GLY A 47 -1.96 0.46 6.90
N LEU A 48 -3.11 0.37 6.23
CA LEU A 48 -4.09 1.47 6.24
C LEU A 48 -4.73 1.68 7.61
N ARG A 49 -4.96 0.60 8.37
CA ARG A 49 -5.47 0.74 9.74
C ARG A 49 -4.50 1.53 10.62
N PHE A 50 -3.19 1.33 10.45
CA PHE A 50 -2.21 2.13 11.18
C PHE A 50 -2.30 3.60 10.79
N VAL A 51 -2.51 3.89 9.51
CA VAL A 51 -2.65 5.27 9.03
C VAL A 51 -3.85 5.95 9.68
N VAL A 52 -5.03 5.34 9.60
CA VAL A 52 -6.24 5.95 10.19
C VAL A 52 -6.18 5.96 11.71
N GLY A 53 -5.41 5.06 12.30
CA GLY A 53 -5.17 5.04 13.75
C GLY A 53 -4.18 6.09 14.23
N GLY A 54 -3.61 6.89 13.33
CA GLY A 54 -2.71 7.98 13.70
C GLY A 54 -1.28 7.56 14.02
N PHE A 55 -0.86 6.37 13.58
CA PHE A 55 0.52 5.93 13.79
C PHE A 55 1.48 6.80 13.00
N ASP A 56 2.61 7.12 13.61
CA ASP A 56 3.68 7.85 12.93
C ASP A 56 4.20 7.05 11.73
N SER A 57 4.49 7.73 10.62
CA SER A 57 4.94 7.08 9.38
C SER A 57 6.21 6.25 9.58
N ARG A 58 7.11 6.70 10.44
CA ARG A 58 8.35 6.00 10.74
C ARG A 58 8.06 4.66 11.42
N ILE A 59 7.08 4.64 12.32
CA ILE A 59 6.67 3.42 13.01
C ILE A 59 5.97 2.46 12.05
N ILE A 60 5.09 2.98 11.20
CA ILE A 60 4.43 2.15 10.19
C ILE A 60 5.48 1.50 9.28
N ASN A 61 6.44 2.28 8.81
CA ASN A 61 7.52 1.77 7.97
C ASN A 61 8.29 0.65 8.68
N GLU A 62 8.61 0.82 9.96
CA GLU A 62 9.33 -0.19 10.73
C GLU A 62 8.53 -1.50 10.84
N ILE A 63 7.25 -1.41 11.20
CA ILE A 63 6.40 -2.58 11.35
C ILE A 63 6.27 -3.33 10.02
N LEU A 64 5.95 -2.60 8.94
CA LEU A 64 5.73 -3.23 7.65
C LEU A 64 7.04 -3.80 7.07
N THR A 65 8.16 -3.11 7.27
CA THR A 65 9.47 -3.60 6.83
C THR A 65 9.81 -4.92 7.54
N ASN A 66 9.56 -5.02 8.84
CA ASN A 66 9.81 -6.25 9.58
C ASN A 66 8.99 -7.40 9.03
N ARG A 67 7.74 -7.16 8.67
CA ARG A 67 6.89 -8.19 8.08
C ARG A 67 7.35 -8.62 6.70
N ILE A 68 7.80 -7.67 5.88
CA ILE A 68 8.35 -7.97 4.55
C ILE A 68 9.58 -8.85 4.69
N THR A 69 10.43 -8.58 5.67
CA THR A 69 11.65 -9.35 5.93
C THR A 69 11.34 -10.84 6.20
N HIS A 70 10.19 -11.13 6.80
CA HIS A 70 9.79 -12.51 7.09
C HIS A 70 9.12 -13.22 5.91
N GLU A 71 8.77 -12.49 4.85
CA GLU A 71 8.16 -13.10 3.67
C GLU A 71 9.23 -13.79 2.83
N LYS A 72 9.08 -15.08 2.58
CA LYS A 72 10.06 -15.88 1.86
C LYS A 72 9.81 -15.92 0.35
N ASP A 73 8.56 -15.80 -0.07
CA ASP A 73 8.23 -15.83 -1.50
C ASP A 73 8.65 -14.53 -2.17
N LYS A 74 9.43 -14.65 -3.24
CA LYS A 74 10.01 -13.52 -3.95
C LYS A 74 8.95 -12.52 -4.44
N TYR A 75 7.92 -13.02 -5.10
CA TYR A 75 6.89 -12.14 -5.66
C TYR A 75 5.96 -11.58 -4.59
N SER A 76 5.66 -12.36 -3.56
CA SER A 76 4.89 -11.85 -2.42
C SER A 76 5.64 -10.76 -1.69
N ARG A 77 6.97 -10.91 -1.54
CA ARG A 77 7.81 -9.88 -0.93
C ARG A 77 7.80 -8.59 -1.76
N LEU A 78 7.90 -8.74 -3.08
CA LEU A 78 7.88 -7.60 -3.99
C LEU A 78 6.53 -6.86 -3.93
N LEU A 79 5.43 -7.61 -3.93
CA LEU A 79 4.10 -7.00 -3.81
C LEU A 79 3.95 -6.25 -2.48
N LYS A 80 4.38 -6.86 -1.38
CA LYS A 80 4.33 -6.19 -0.06
C LYS A 80 5.17 -4.91 -0.04
N THR A 81 6.29 -4.90 -0.75
CA THR A 81 7.14 -3.70 -0.84
C THR A 81 6.39 -2.57 -1.54
N VAL A 82 5.68 -2.87 -2.63
CA VAL A 82 4.83 -1.90 -3.32
C VAL A 82 3.72 -1.42 -2.40
N GLN A 83 3.07 -2.34 -1.70
CA GLN A 83 1.97 -2.02 -0.78
C GLN A 83 2.44 -1.13 0.38
N LYS A 84 3.59 -1.42 0.97
CA LYS A 84 4.16 -0.58 2.02
C LYS A 84 4.38 0.85 1.50
N ARG A 85 4.96 0.97 0.33
CA ARG A 85 5.23 2.29 -0.24
C ARG A 85 3.94 3.05 -0.51
N ALA A 86 2.90 2.35 -0.95
CA ALA A 86 1.58 2.97 -1.17
C ALA A 86 0.98 3.47 0.14
N VAL A 87 1.07 2.69 1.22
CA VAL A 87 0.58 3.11 2.55
C VAL A 87 1.24 4.41 2.98
N LEU A 88 2.57 4.48 2.85
CA LEU A 88 3.33 5.67 3.26
C LEU A 88 3.01 6.88 2.38
N GLY A 89 2.83 6.65 1.08
CA GLY A 89 2.48 7.72 0.14
C GLY A 89 1.09 8.28 0.38
N ILE A 90 0.12 7.41 0.67
CA ILE A 90 -1.25 7.82 1.01
C ILE A 90 -1.22 8.66 2.29
N GLN A 91 -0.51 8.21 3.31
CA GLN A 91 -0.40 8.95 4.57
C GLN A 91 0.22 10.32 4.36
N ALA A 92 1.24 10.42 3.51
CA ALA A 92 1.94 11.66 3.23
C ALA A 92 1.16 12.62 2.32
N GLY A 93 0.08 12.15 1.70
CA GLY A 93 -0.67 12.96 0.75
C GLY A 93 0.12 13.28 -0.52
N GLU A 94 0.90 12.33 -1.00
CA GLU A 94 1.75 12.57 -2.17
C GLU A 94 0.93 12.96 -3.39
N PRO A 95 1.44 13.91 -4.23
CA PRO A 95 0.81 14.21 -5.50
C PRO A 95 0.72 12.94 -6.37
N PHE A 96 -0.34 12.82 -7.17
CA PHE A 96 -0.58 11.66 -8.01
C PHE A 96 0.64 11.25 -8.85
N ARG A 97 1.29 12.23 -9.49
CA ARG A 97 2.43 11.93 -10.37
C ARG A 97 3.57 11.25 -9.62
N VAL A 98 3.88 11.74 -8.43
CA VAL A 98 4.94 11.15 -7.61
C VAL A 98 4.52 9.75 -7.16
N PHE A 99 3.33 9.64 -6.62
CA PHE A 99 2.79 8.39 -6.10
C PHE A 99 2.81 7.28 -7.17
N TYR A 100 2.24 7.59 -8.34
CA TYR A 100 2.14 6.64 -9.44
C TYR A 100 3.54 6.17 -9.90
N HIS A 101 4.43 7.11 -10.18
CA HIS A 101 5.75 6.76 -10.70
C HIS A 101 6.61 5.99 -9.70
N VAL A 102 6.51 6.34 -8.41
CA VAL A 102 7.25 5.59 -7.39
C VAL A 102 6.76 4.14 -7.30
N LEU A 103 5.44 3.92 -7.26
CA LEU A 103 4.91 2.56 -7.21
C LEU A 103 5.28 1.75 -8.44
N LYS A 104 5.24 2.37 -9.62
CA LYS A 104 5.58 1.69 -10.87
C LYS A 104 7.08 1.41 -11.02
N SER A 105 7.91 2.08 -10.23
CA SER A 105 9.37 1.89 -10.30
C SER A 105 9.89 0.70 -9.48
N ILE A 106 9.08 0.18 -8.54
CA ILE A 106 9.54 -0.86 -7.62
C ILE A 106 9.72 -2.22 -8.30
N PRO A 107 8.75 -2.75 -9.08
CA PRO A 107 8.99 -3.98 -9.81
C PRO A 107 9.93 -3.70 -10.99
N PRO A 108 10.85 -4.63 -11.29
CA PRO A 108 11.74 -4.45 -12.44
C PRO A 108 11.01 -4.50 -13.77
#